data_ccc8fbbe5a933279ecf82c268dfbbb23
#
_entry.id   ccc8fbbe5a933279ecf82c268dfbbb23
#
_cell.length_a   1.000
_cell.length_b   1.000
_cell.length_c   1.000
_cell.angle_alpha   90.00
_cell.angle_beta   90.00
_cell.angle_gamma   90.00
#
_symmetry.space_group_name_H-M   'P 1'
#
loop_
_entity.id
_entity.type
_entity.pdbx_description
1 polymer ?
#
loop_
_entity_poly.entity_id
_entity_poly.type
_entity_poly.pdbx_seq_one_letter_code
_entity_poly.pdbx_strand_id
1 'polypeptide(L)'
;AYRNMVFSYIMVTDDWNEDFILAIRSIIDSDLVDPYTINMIVSAVSLSCSVFMVPEKIGLLLRLFKSAGSCSVRERAFVGFVFSVITNPAESDACWRAAAATVTDDVLLAACVDLQRQMRLCLTSKKDSKEMMHSVVKTMFSTFTQDLAEKLKDRGKVGLDEFTADGEDPEEAIQGAFNYMLNSEDIGVDVYYHQFANQKCFGHFHSLYNWFVPFYVRNSTLKSVRGVMNQHRNFVNNLLKGASMCDTDLYSVILSLNNTSKEFIKSLDV
;
A
#
# COMPACT_ATOMS: atom_id res chain seq x y z
N ALA A 1 -10.65 -1.11 -18.26
CA ALA A 1 -11.58 -0.04 -18.67
C ALA A 1 -12.90 -0.13 -17.89
N TYR A 2 -13.61 -1.27 -17.93
CA TYR A 2 -14.96 -1.41 -17.34
C TYR A 2 -15.00 -1.19 -15.82
N ARG A 3 -14.10 -1.82 -15.07
CA ARG A 3 -14.01 -1.66 -13.60
C ARG A 3 -13.75 -0.20 -13.17
N ASN A 4 -12.89 0.50 -13.91
CA ASN A 4 -12.63 1.92 -13.65
C ASN A 4 -13.88 2.77 -13.86
N MET A 5 -14.66 2.48 -14.90
CA MET A 5 -15.92 3.18 -15.15
C MET A 5 -16.93 2.96 -14.03
N VAL A 6 -17.10 1.71 -13.57
CA VAL A 6 -17.99 1.38 -12.44
C VAL A 6 -17.53 2.07 -11.16
N PHE A 7 -16.22 2.03 -10.87
CA PHE A 7 -15.63 2.72 -9.72
C PHE A 7 -15.95 4.22 -9.75
N SER A 8 -15.66 4.87 -10.88
CA SER A 8 -15.90 6.30 -11.03
C SER A 8 -17.36 6.66 -10.92
N TYR A 9 -18.24 5.83 -11.50
CA TYR A 9 -19.69 6.05 -11.41
C TYR A 9 -20.19 5.99 -9.96
N ILE A 10 -19.82 4.94 -9.21
CA ILE A 10 -20.18 4.81 -7.79
C ILE A 10 -19.64 5.97 -6.96
N MET A 11 -18.39 6.40 -7.26
CA MET A 11 -17.73 7.45 -6.50
C MET A 11 -18.44 8.81 -6.67
N VAL A 12 -18.90 9.14 -7.87
CA VAL A 12 -19.44 10.48 -8.18
C VAL A 12 -20.96 10.57 -8.11
N THR A 13 -21.70 9.44 -8.08
CA THR A 13 -23.15 9.49 -8.03
C THR A 13 -23.64 9.96 -6.66
N ASP A 14 -24.58 10.85 -6.64
CA ASP A 14 -25.29 11.38 -5.47
C ASP A 14 -26.66 10.72 -5.27
N ASP A 15 -27.24 10.17 -6.32
CA ASP A 15 -28.56 9.49 -6.29
C ASP A 15 -28.41 8.02 -5.85
N TRP A 16 -28.48 7.81 -4.54
CA TRP A 16 -28.46 6.48 -3.91
C TRP A 16 -29.86 5.98 -3.61
N ASN A 17 -30.69 5.92 -4.65
CA ASN A 17 -32.05 5.38 -4.55
C ASN A 17 -32.03 3.85 -4.30
N GLU A 18 -33.22 3.30 -3.98
CA GLU A 18 -33.37 1.88 -3.63
C GLU A 18 -32.88 0.94 -4.75
N ASP A 19 -33.18 1.27 -6.01
CA ASP A 19 -32.79 0.44 -7.17
C ASP A 19 -31.25 0.39 -7.31
N PHE A 20 -30.57 1.52 -7.12
CA PHE A 20 -29.12 1.58 -7.17
C PHE A 20 -28.46 0.79 -6.03
N ILE A 21 -28.99 0.92 -4.81
CA ILE A 21 -28.53 0.16 -3.64
C ILE A 21 -28.72 -1.33 -3.86
N LEU A 22 -29.88 -1.75 -4.36
CA LEU A 22 -30.16 -3.16 -4.68
C LEU A 22 -29.21 -3.69 -5.76
N ALA A 23 -28.92 -2.89 -6.80
CA ALA A 23 -27.95 -3.26 -7.84
C ALA A 23 -26.54 -3.46 -7.26
N ILE A 24 -26.05 -2.52 -6.44
CA ILE A 24 -24.74 -2.63 -5.78
C ILE A 24 -24.68 -3.85 -4.86
N ARG A 25 -25.72 -4.10 -4.07
CA ARG A 25 -25.81 -5.28 -3.19
C ARG A 25 -25.79 -6.57 -4.01
N SER A 26 -26.55 -6.64 -5.09
CA SER A 26 -26.61 -7.81 -5.96
C SER A 26 -25.24 -8.14 -6.59
N ILE A 27 -24.45 -7.11 -6.94
CA ILE A 27 -23.09 -7.28 -7.43
C ILE A 27 -22.17 -7.83 -6.32
N ILE A 28 -22.25 -7.24 -5.12
CA ILE A 28 -21.39 -7.63 -3.98
C ILE A 28 -21.72 -9.06 -3.50
N ASP A 29 -22.99 -9.42 -3.48
CA ASP A 29 -23.47 -10.72 -2.97
C ASP A 29 -23.37 -11.83 -4.03
N SER A 30 -22.93 -11.52 -5.24
CA SER A 30 -22.80 -12.50 -6.34
C SER A 30 -21.50 -13.30 -6.21
N ASP A 31 -21.60 -14.62 -6.22
CA ASP A 31 -20.47 -15.55 -6.27
C ASP A 31 -19.64 -15.43 -7.57
N LEU A 32 -20.16 -14.74 -8.58
CA LEU A 32 -19.47 -14.54 -9.86
C LEU A 32 -18.50 -13.34 -9.82
N VAL A 33 -18.59 -12.51 -8.77
CA VAL A 33 -17.76 -11.30 -8.63
C VAL A 33 -16.55 -11.61 -7.78
N ASP A 34 -15.37 -11.40 -8.33
CA ASP A 34 -14.12 -11.62 -7.62
C ASP A 34 -13.92 -10.61 -6.46
N PRO A 35 -13.21 -11.01 -5.38
CA PRO A 35 -12.98 -10.15 -4.21
C PRO A 35 -12.27 -8.84 -4.54
N TYR A 36 -11.44 -8.79 -5.59
CA TYR A 36 -10.77 -7.56 -6.02
C TYR A 36 -11.77 -6.52 -6.52
N THR A 37 -12.79 -6.97 -7.26
CA THR A 37 -13.89 -6.10 -7.73
C THR A 37 -14.72 -5.60 -6.55
N ILE A 38 -15.02 -6.45 -5.57
CA ILE A 38 -15.75 -6.07 -4.36
C ILE A 38 -14.95 -5.01 -3.56
N ASN A 39 -13.66 -5.24 -3.34
CA ASN A 39 -12.78 -4.27 -2.67
C ASN A 39 -12.79 -2.90 -3.34
N MET A 40 -12.84 -2.88 -4.65
CA MET A 40 -12.94 -1.65 -5.42
C MET A 40 -14.27 -0.93 -5.26
N ILE A 41 -15.37 -1.66 -5.28
CA ILE A 41 -16.71 -1.11 -5.01
C ILE A 41 -16.73 -0.49 -3.61
N VAL A 42 -16.22 -1.20 -2.60
CA VAL A 42 -16.11 -0.69 -1.23
C VAL A 42 -15.30 0.61 -1.17
N SER A 43 -14.18 0.69 -1.87
CA SER A 43 -13.39 1.92 -1.92
C SER A 43 -14.13 3.08 -2.59
N ALA A 44 -14.85 2.82 -3.69
CA ALA A 44 -15.65 3.84 -4.36
C ALA A 44 -16.77 4.35 -3.46
N VAL A 45 -17.47 3.44 -2.75
CA VAL A 45 -18.50 3.80 -1.75
C VAL A 45 -17.90 4.63 -0.62
N SER A 46 -16.74 4.25 -0.10
CA SER A 46 -16.05 4.95 0.99
C SER A 46 -15.67 6.38 0.59
N LEU A 47 -15.09 6.55 -0.60
CA LEU A 47 -14.73 7.86 -1.15
C LEU A 47 -15.96 8.72 -1.39
N SER A 48 -17.01 8.14 -1.98
CA SER A 48 -18.29 8.83 -2.19
C SER A 48 -18.91 9.26 -0.85
N CYS A 49 -18.88 8.38 0.16
CA CYS A 49 -19.45 8.65 1.49
C CYS A 49 -18.67 9.75 2.24
N SER A 50 -17.33 9.84 2.03
CA SER A 50 -16.52 10.89 2.63
C SER A 50 -16.83 12.29 2.11
N VAL A 51 -17.37 12.39 0.88
CA VAL A 51 -17.76 13.67 0.27
C VAL A 51 -19.25 13.94 0.42
N PHE A 52 -20.06 12.92 0.24
CA PHE A 52 -21.52 13.00 0.30
C PHE A 52 -22.07 11.79 1.06
N MET A 53 -22.23 11.98 2.36
CA MET A 53 -22.71 10.94 3.26
C MET A 53 -24.24 10.80 3.17
N VAL A 54 -24.68 9.54 3.00
CA VAL A 54 -26.09 9.15 3.16
C VAL A 54 -26.16 7.86 4.00
N PRO A 55 -27.24 7.65 4.77
CA PRO A 55 -27.38 6.48 5.66
C PRO A 55 -27.19 5.15 4.96
N GLU A 56 -27.57 5.04 3.71
CA GLU A 56 -27.52 3.84 2.88
C GLU A 56 -26.07 3.39 2.63
N LYS A 57 -25.15 4.34 2.37
CA LYS A 57 -23.72 4.06 2.21
C LYS A 57 -23.13 3.56 3.53
N ILE A 58 -23.44 4.21 4.63
CA ILE A 58 -23.02 3.79 5.98
C ILE A 58 -23.54 2.38 6.29
N GLY A 59 -24.83 2.14 6.05
CA GLY A 59 -25.43 0.82 6.23
C GLY A 59 -24.78 -0.27 5.39
N LEU A 60 -24.38 0.04 4.15
CA LEU A 60 -23.67 -0.90 3.29
C LEU A 60 -22.26 -1.21 3.83
N LEU A 61 -21.49 -0.19 4.23
CA LEU A 61 -20.16 -0.37 4.80
C LEU A 61 -20.22 -1.20 6.10
N LEU A 62 -21.13 -0.90 7.02
CA LEU A 62 -21.32 -1.66 8.27
C LEU A 62 -21.75 -3.11 8.02
N ARG A 63 -22.64 -3.35 7.06
CA ARG A 63 -23.04 -4.71 6.66
C ARG A 63 -21.83 -5.50 6.17
N LEU A 64 -20.99 -4.92 5.32
CA LEU A 64 -19.81 -5.57 4.77
C LEU A 64 -18.75 -5.82 5.85
N PHE A 65 -18.56 -4.89 6.75
CA PHE A 65 -17.68 -5.08 7.90
C PHE A 65 -18.13 -6.28 8.75
N LYS A 66 -19.43 -6.39 9.02
CA LYS A 66 -19.99 -7.48 9.83
C LYS A 66 -19.89 -8.86 9.15
N SER A 67 -20.23 -8.95 7.85
CA SER A 67 -20.60 -10.22 7.23
C SER A 67 -19.87 -10.59 5.94
N ALA A 68 -18.96 -9.75 5.41
CA ALA A 68 -18.22 -10.12 4.21
C ALA A 68 -17.32 -11.34 4.45
N GLY A 69 -17.30 -12.28 3.51
CA GLY A 69 -16.48 -13.49 3.60
C GLY A 69 -14.96 -13.20 3.54
N SER A 70 -14.55 -12.17 2.82
CA SER A 70 -13.16 -11.75 2.69
C SER A 70 -12.76 -10.79 3.80
N CYS A 71 -11.63 -11.09 4.51
CA CYS A 71 -11.06 -10.22 5.54
C CYS A 71 -10.73 -8.83 4.97
N SER A 72 -10.09 -8.77 3.80
CA SER A 72 -9.74 -7.49 3.16
C SER A 72 -10.95 -6.63 2.82
N VAL A 73 -12.09 -7.23 2.49
CA VAL A 73 -13.35 -6.50 2.26
C VAL A 73 -13.89 -5.92 3.58
N ARG A 74 -13.86 -6.72 4.66
CA ARG A 74 -14.30 -6.26 5.99
C ARG A 74 -13.46 -5.09 6.49
N GLU A 75 -12.15 -5.25 6.46
CA GLU A 75 -11.20 -4.22 6.90
C GLU A 75 -11.37 -2.92 6.11
N ARG A 76 -11.45 -3.03 4.78
CA ARG A 76 -11.65 -1.89 3.90
C ARG A 76 -12.98 -1.18 4.14
N ALA A 77 -14.03 -1.94 4.39
CA ALA A 77 -15.35 -1.39 4.73
C ALA A 77 -15.33 -0.63 6.06
N PHE A 78 -14.64 -1.18 7.06
CA PHE A 78 -14.48 -0.52 8.36
C PHE A 78 -13.66 0.77 8.25
N VAL A 79 -12.52 0.72 7.57
CA VAL A 79 -11.70 1.92 7.30
C VAL A 79 -12.53 2.97 6.58
N GLY A 80 -13.27 2.58 5.54
CA GLY A 80 -14.16 3.48 4.81
C GLY A 80 -15.25 4.11 5.69
N PHE A 81 -15.85 3.31 6.59
CA PHE A 81 -16.81 3.80 7.58
C PHE A 81 -16.19 4.87 8.48
N VAL A 82 -15.04 4.58 9.10
CA VAL A 82 -14.39 5.51 10.03
C VAL A 82 -13.98 6.81 9.33
N PHE A 83 -13.38 6.73 8.14
CA PHE A 83 -13.03 7.93 7.37
C PHE A 83 -14.27 8.75 6.97
N SER A 84 -15.38 8.10 6.64
CA SER A 84 -16.62 8.78 6.37
C SER A 84 -17.14 9.56 7.59
N VAL A 85 -17.03 8.97 8.79
CA VAL A 85 -17.41 9.64 10.05
C VAL A 85 -16.47 10.82 10.35
N ILE A 86 -15.16 10.65 10.18
CA ILE A 86 -14.18 11.72 10.42
C ILE A 86 -14.40 12.93 9.49
N THR A 87 -14.76 12.68 8.23
CA THR A 87 -15.01 13.74 7.24
C THR A 87 -16.38 14.40 7.39
N ASN A 88 -17.30 13.77 8.13
CA ASN A 88 -18.67 14.27 8.36
C ASN A 88 -18.99 14.30 9.88
N PRO A 89 -18.35 15.17 10.64
CA PRO A 89 -18.44 15.16 12.11
C PRO A 89 -19.84 15.45 12.64
N ALA A 90 -20.69 16.17 11.90
CA ALA A 90 -22.06 16.46 12.29
C ALA A 90 -22.93 15.19 12.42
N GLU A 91 -22.65 14.16 11.63
CA GLU A 91 -23.39 12.89 11.60
C GLU A 91 -22.70 11.79 12.45
N SER A 92 -21.61 12.11 13.13
CA SER A 92 -20.77 11.15 13.85
C SER A 92 -21.56 10.30 14.86
N ASP A 93 -22.37 10.94 15.70
CA ASP A 93 -23.14 10.22 16.73
C ASP A 93 -24.18 9.26 16.13
N ALA A 94 -24.83 9.66 15.05
CA ALA A 94 -25.77 8.79 14.34
C ALA A 94 -25.07 7.58 13.72
N CYS A 95 -23.90 7.79 13.12
CA CYS A 95 -23.07 6.73 12.53
C CYS A 95 -22.59 5.74 13.58
N TRP A 96 -22.09 6.21 14.73
CA TRP A 96 -21.63 5.31 15.81
C TRP A 96 -22.78 4.55 16.45
N ARG A 97 -23.97 5.14 16.61
CA ARG A 97 -25.16 4.39 17.05
C ARG A 97 -25.55 3.30 16.05
N ALA A 98 -25.48 3.59 14.75
CA ALA A 98 -25.75 2.59 13.71
C ALA A 98 -24.70 1.45 13.74
N ALA A 99 -23.43 1.77 13.99
CA ALA A 99 -22.37 0.77 14.14
C ALA A 99 -22.63 -0.14 15.34
N ALA A 100 -22.91 0.41 16.51
CA ALA A 100 -23.22 -0.34 17.73
C ALA A 100 -24.48 -1.22 17.59
N ALA A 101 -25.48 -0.77 16.82
CA ALA A 101 -26.66 -1.57 16.54
C ALA A 101 -26.40 -2.73 15.53
N THR A 102 -25.34 -2.62 14.74
CA THR A 102 -25.05 -3.58 13.65
C THR A 102 -24.00 -4.61 14.02
N VAL A 103 -22.98 -4.21 14.78
CA VAL A 103 -21.78 -5.00 15.12
C VAL A 103 -21.71 -5.14 16.64
N THR A 104 -21.17 -6.27 17.13
CA THR A 104 -20.96 -6.46 18.57
C THR A 104 -19.86 -5.52 19.06
N ASP A 105 -19.99 -5.05 20.31
CA ASP A 105 -19.08 -4.07 20.93
C ASP A 105 -17.62 -4.56 20.92
N ASP A 106 -17.38 -5.83 21.21
CA ASP A 106 -16.02 -6.41 21.21
C ASP A 106 -15.34 -6.33 19.85
N VAL A 107 -16.07 -6.66 18.77
CA VAL A 107 -15.53 -6.61 17.41
C VAL A 107 -15.31 -5.17 16.96
N LEU A 108 -16.22 -4.28 17.29
CA LEU A 108 -16.13 -2.87 16.96
C LEU A 108 -14.95 -2.21 17.71
N LEU A 109 -14.81 -2.50 19.00
CA LEU A 109 -13.72 -1.97 19.83
C LEU A 109 -12.35 -2.46 19.34
N ALA A 110 -12.21 -3.76 19.06
CA ALA A 110 -10.97 -4.33 18.53
C ALA A 110 -10.56 -3.65 17.21
N ALA A 111 -11.50 -3.51 16.27
CA ALA A 111 -11.23 -2.86 15.00
C ALA A 111 -10.86 -1.37 15.17
N CYS A 112 -11.49 -0.65 16.11
CA CYS A 112 -11.13 0.73 16.44
C CYS A 112 -9.70 0.84 16.99
N VAL A 113 -9.32 -0.06 17.90
CA VAL A 113 -7.97 -0.08 18.48
C VAL A 113 -6.91 -0.34 17.42
N ASP A 114 -7.14 -1.35 16.58
CA ASP A 114 -6.21 -1.68 15.49
C ASP A 114 -6.07 -0.53 14.48
N LEU A 115 -7.18 0.09 14.09
CA LEU A 115 -7.14 1.23 13.17
C LEU A 115 -6.43 2.43 13.80
N GLN A 116 -6.69 2.77 15.08
CA GLN A 116 -5.99 3.84 15.78
C GLN A 116 -4.49 3.59 15.84
N ARG A 117 -4.07 2.34 16.08
CA ARG A 117 -2.66 1.95 16.06
C ARG A 117 -2.05 2.21 14.68
N GLN A 118 -2.70 1.77 13.60
CA GLN A 118 -2.21 1.99 12.24
C GLN A 118 -2.17 3.48 11.87
N MET A 119 -3.20 4.25 12.22
CA MET A 119 -3.21 5.70 11.98
C MET A 119 -2.06 6.40 12.71
N ARG A 120 -1.75 5.97 13.95
CA ARG A 120 -0.63 6.52 14.71
C ARG A 120 0.71 6.23 14.03
N LEU A 121 0.92 5.01 13.53
CA LEU A 121 2.11 4.65 12.76
C LEU A 121 2.22 5.49 11.48
N CYS A 122 1.12 5.72 10.77
CA CYS A 122 1.11 6.59 9.59
C CYS A 122 1.52 8.04 9.89
N LEU A 123 1.19 8.56 11.08
CA LEU A 123 1.58 9.93 11.47
C LEU A 123 3.09 10.07 11.69
N THR A 124 3.76 9.03 12.15
CA THR A 124 5.21 9.01 12.37
C THR A 124 6.00 8.60 11.14
N SER A 125 5.39 7.90 10.18
CA SER A 125 6.04 7.28 9.02
C SER A 125 6.93 8.25 8.22
N LYS A 126 6.53 9.51 8.08
CA LYS A 126 7.32 10.52 7.36
C LYS A 126 8.61 10.89 8.11
N LYS A 127 8.60 10.90 9.45
CA LYS A 127 9.77 11.16 10.28
C LYS A 127 10.68 9.94 10.27
N ASP A 128 10.10 8.78 10.54
CA ASP A 128 10.80 7.50 10.59
C ASP A 128 11.46 7.17 9.24
N SER A 129 10.76 7.45 8.14
CA SER A 129 11.26 7.33 6.77
C SER A 129 12.47 8.24 6.51
N LYS A 130 12.49 9.48 7.04
CA LYS A 130 13.65 10.37 6.88
C LYS A 130 14.86 9.87 7.66
N GLU A 131 14.67 9.38 8.87
CA GLU A 131 15.72 8.84 9.71
C GLU A 131 16.31 7.57 9.08
N MET A 132 15.47 6.67 8.62
CA MET A 132 15.87 5.46 7.90
C MET A 132 16.61 5.79 6.60
N MET A 133 16.08 6.75 5.81
CA MET A 133 16.71 7.18 4.56
C MET A 133 18.09 7.75 4.82
N HIS A 134 18.25 8.55 5.87
CA HIS A 134 19.56 9.11 6.22
C HIS A 134 20.57 8.00 6.57
N SER A 135 20.14 6.98 7.31
CA SER A 135 20.97 5.82 7.66
C SER A 135 21.29 4.94 6.45
N VAL A 136 20.26 4.51 5.71
CA VAL A 136 20.41 3.57 4.57
C VAL A 136 21.14 4.23 3.39
N VAL A 137 20.79 5.48 3.05
CA VAL A 137 21.43 6.20 1.95
C VAL A 137 22.86 6.53 2.27
N LYS A 138 23.16 6.97 3.50
CA LYS A 138 24.54 7.19 3.95
C LYS A 138 25.38 5.92 3.77
N THR A 139 24.84 4.78 4.18
CA THR A 139 25.50 3.47 4.04
C THR A 139 25.66 3.03 2.60
N MET A 140 24.59 3.11 1.79
CA MET A 140 24.66 2.74 0.36
C MET A 140 25.59 3.68 -0.43
N PHE A 141 25.60 4.98 -0.10
CA PHE A 141 26.49 5.95 -0.74
C PHE A 141 27.95 5.70 -0.37
N SER A 142 28.25 5.35 0.88
CA SER A 142 29.62 5.03 1.31
C SER A 142 30.13 3.78 0.59
N THR A 143 29.30 2.73 0.48
CA THR A 143 29.67 1.49 -0.22
C THR A 143 29.82 1.72 -1.73
N PHE A 144 28.89 2.46 -2.34
CA PHE A 144 28.94 2.76 -3.78
C PHE A 144 30.11 3.67 -4.14
N THR A 145 30.44 4.67 -3.30
CA THR A 145 31.62 5.54 -3.51
C THR A 145 32.92 4.81 -3.32
N GLN A 146 32.98 3.82 -2.41
CA GLN A 146 34.19 2.99 -2.27
C GLN A 146 34.39 2.06 -3.46
N ASP A 147 33.35 1.37 -3.95
CA ASP A 147 33.45 0.52 -5.16
C ASP A 147 33.79 1.35 -6.41
N LEU A 148 33.22 2.57 -6.51
CA LEU A 148 33.57 3.51 -7.57
C LEU A 148 35.00 4.07 -7.41
N ALA A 149 35.43 4.37 -6.20
CA ALA A 149 36.77 4.86 -5.91
C ALA A 149 37.84 3.79 -6.18
N GLU A 150 37.60 2.51 -5.86
CA GLU A 150 38.47 1.39 -6.23
C GLU A 150 38.56 1.22 -7.74
N LYS A 151 37.46 1.24 -8.45
CA LYS A 151 37.42 1.17 -9.92
C LYS A 151 38.06 2.38 -10.61
N LEU A 152 38.06 3.55 -9.98
CA LEU A 152 38.72 4.77 -10.46
C LEU A 152 40.20 4.82 -10.12
N LYS A 153 40.62 4.26 -8.98
CA LYS A 153 42.06 4.06 -8.63
C LYS A 153 42.75 3.17 -9.67
N ASP A 154 42.12 2.09 -10.08
CA ASP A 154 42.62 1.19 -11.13
C ASP A 154 42.76 1.87 -12.50
N ARG A 155 42.02 2.97 -12.73
CA ARG A 155 42.07 3.74 -13.98
C ARG A 155 42.91 5.02 -13.92
N GLY A 156 43.64 5.25 -12.81
CA GLY A 156 44.62 6.36 -12.70
C GLY A 156 44.04 7.76 -12.72
N LYS A 157 42.77 7.97 -12.32
CA LYS A 157 42.13 9.28 -12.29
C LYS A 157 41.53 9.59 -10.93
N VAL A 158 42.10 10.63 -10.29
CA VAL A 158 41.61 11.54 -9.24
C VAL A 158 41.44 10.98 -7.84
N GLY A 159 42.06 11.67 -6.88
CA GLY A 159 41.86 11.49 -5.44
C GLY A 159 40.46 11.89 -4.99
N LEU A 160 39.78 10.95 -4.39
CA LEU A 160 38.45 11.11 -3.78
C LEU A 160 38.57 11.10 -2.24
N ASP A 161 39.59 11.72 -1.71
CA ASP A 161 39.85 11.77 -0.24
C ASP A 161 38.87 12.71 0.51
N GLU A 162 37.97 13.42 -0.21
CA GLU A 162 36.96 14.34 0.38
C GLU A 162 35.60 13.71 0.65
N PHE A 163 35.33 12.45 0.28
CA PHE A 163 34.00 11.84 0.39
C PHE A 163 33.87 10.68 1.39
N THR A 164 34.95 10.30 2.07
CA THR A 164 34.88 9.33 3.15
C THR A 164 34.61 10.02 4.48
N ALA A 165 33.36 10.12 4.87
CA ALA A 165 32.99 10.42 6.23
C ALA A 165 33.21 9.18 7.10
N ASP A 166 34.04 9.36 8.13
CA ASP A 166 34.20 8.51 9.31
C ASP A 166 34.32 6.98 9.06
N GLY A 167 35.50 6.50 8.86
CA GLY A 167 36.16 5.22 9.22
C GLY A 167 35.35 3.95 9.57
N GLU A 168 34.06 3.87 9.26
CA GLU A 168 33.26 2.67 9.46
C GLU A 168 33.49 1.65 8.34
N ASP A 169 33.66 0.39 8.74
CA ASP A 169 33.78 -0.73 7.80
C ASP A 169 32.45 -0.83 6.98
N PRO A 170 32.54 -0.87 5.63
CA PRO A 170 31.35 -0.98 4.77
C PRO A 170 30.47 -2.19 5.07
N GLU A 171 31.03 -3.31 5.48
CA GLU A 171 30.28 -4.50 5.86
C GLU A 171 29.50 -4.27 7.16
N GLU A 172 30.10 -3.62 8.16
CA GLU A 172 29.41 -3.27 9.41
C GLU A 172 28.30 -2.26 9.17
N ALA A 173 28.51 -1.29 8.30
CA ALA A 173 27.51 -0.30 7.95
C ALA A 173 26.31 -0.92 7.20
N ILE A 174 26.55 -1.84 6.24
CA ILE A 174 25.47 -2.58 5.55
C ILE A 174 24.73 -3.47 6.54
N GLN A 175 25.44 -4.18 7.42
CA GLN A 175 24.83 -5.02 8.43
C GLN A 175 24.01 -4.19 9.43
N GLY A 176 24.52 -3.02 9.82
CA GLY A 176 23.79 -2.06 10.67
C GLY A 176 22.50 -1.54 10.03
N ALA A 177 22.54 -1.19 8.75
CA ALA A 177 21.36 -0.76 8.00
C ALA A 177 20.33 -1.89 7.86
N PHE A 178 20.79 -3.12 7.61
CA PHE A 178 19.92 -4.29 7.51
C PHE A 178 19.28 -4.64 8.86
N ASN A 179 20.05 -4.62 9.95
CA ASN A 179 19.53 -4.82 11.30
C ASN A 179 18.55 -3.73 11.70
N TYR A 180 18.79 -2.47 11.30
CA TYR A 180 17.84 -1.38 11.53
C TYR A 180 16.53 -1.62 10.78
N MET A 181 16.59 -2.08 9.53
CA MET A 181 15.37 -2.41 8.76
C MET A 181 14.57 -3.54 9.43
N LEU A 182 15.22 -4.63 9.84
CA LEU A 182 14.56 -5.75 10.53
C LEU A 182 13.90 -5.30 11.85
N ASN A 183 14.65 -4.56 12.68
CA ASN A 183 14.12 -4.05 13.95
C ASN A 183 12.98 -3.01 13.73
N SER A 184 13.03 -2.27 12.64
CA SER A 184 11.99 -1.29 12.29
C SER A 184 10.68 -1.97 11.89
N GLU A 185 10.74 -3.10 11.21
CA GLU A 185 9.57 -3.93 10.90
C GLU A 185 8.90 -4.46 12.19
N ASP A 186 9.68 -4.94 13.15
CA ASP A 186 9.18 -5.45 14.43
C ASP A 186 8.44 -4.38 15.26
N ILE A 187 8.86 -3.12 15.18
CA ILE A 187 8.17 -1.99 15.85
C ILE A 187 7.07 -1.37 14.99
N GLY A 188 6.79 -1.93 13.80
CA GLY A 188 5.72 -1.52 12.91
C GLY A 188 5.99 -0.24 12.12
N VAL A 189 7.26 0.14 11.95
CA VAL A 189 7.65 1.23 11.04
C VAL A 189 7.49 0.75 9.59
N ASP A 190 6.85 1.56 8.74
CA ASP A 190 6.73 1.27 7.32
C ASP A 190 8.06 1.57 6.60
N VAL A 191 8.94 0.56 6.58
CA VAL A 191 10.26 0.65 5.95
C VAL A 191 10.21 0.88 4.44
N TYR A 192 9.08 0.55 3.81
CA TYR A 192 8.89 0.67 2.37
C TYR A 192 8.26 2.00 1.96
N TYR A 193 7.65 2.74 2.88
CA TYR A 193 6.94 3.98 2.59
C TYR A 193 7.80 4.96 1.79
N HIS A 194 9.01 5.24 2.25
CA HIS A 194 9.88 6.22 1.59
C HIS A 194 10.40 5.70 0.25
N GLN A 195 10.79 4.43 0.20
CA GLN A 195 11.39 3.83 -0.99
C GLN A 195 10.41 3.77 -2.16
N PHE A 196 9.13 3.46 -1.90
CA PHE A 196 8.14 3.28 -2.94
C PHE A 196 7.12 4.42 -3.04
N ALA A 197 6.99 5.29 -2.05
CA ALA A 197 6.12 6.47 -2.13
C ALA A 197 6.46 7.37 -3.33
N ASN A 198 7.75 7.57 -3.60
CA ASN A 198 8.22 8.36 -4.74
C ASN A 198 8.15 7.63 -6.09
N GLN A 199 7.90 6.33 -6.09
CA GLN A 199 7.77 5.51 -7.31
C GLN A 199 6.34 5.46 -7.86
N LYS A 200 5.42 6.26 -7.33
CA LYS A 200 4.04 6.39 -7.83
C LYS A 200 3.96 7.19 -9.16
N CYS A 201 5.09 7.35 -9.87
CA CYS A 201 5.19 8.03 -11.15
C CYS A 201 4.78 7.18 -12.36
N PHE A 202 4.61 5.86 -12.19
CA PHE A 202 4.18 4.99 -13.28
C PHE A 202 2.78 5.35 -13.78
N GLY A 203 2.53 5.19 -15.09
CA GLY A 203 1.24 5.44 -15.72
C GLY A 203 0.06 4.68 -15.07
N HIS A 204 0.35 3.60 -14.33
CA HIS A 204 -0.62 2.92 -13.48
C HIS A 204 -1.31 3.88 -12.50
N PHE A 205 -0.57 4.79 -11.87
CA PHE A 205 -1.07 5.69 -10.85
C PHE A 205 -1.72 6.98 -11.39
N HIS A 206 -1.79 7.16 -12.71
CA HIS A 206 -2.51 8.30 -13.31
C HIS A 206 -4.03 8.21 -13.16
N SER A 207 -4.57 7.04 -12.87
CA SER A 207 -6.00 6.85 -12.59
C SER A 207 -6.22 6.63 -11.09
N LEU A 208 -7.13 7.41 -10.49
CA LEU A 208 -7.50 7.28 -9.08
C LEU A 208 -7.92 5.85 -8.73
N TYR A 209 -8.68 5.21 -9.60
CA TYR A 209 -9.06 3.80 -9.47
C TYR A 209 -7.88 2.88 -9.12
N ASN A 210 -6.73 3.05 -9.76
CA ASN A 210 -5.57 2.19 -9.59
C ASN A 210 -4.89 2.32 -8.23
N TRP A 211 -5.15 3.41 -7.47
CA TRP A 211 -4.68 3.56 -6.10
C TRP A 211 -5.42 2.65 -5.11
N PHE A 212 -6.59 2.14 -5.50
CA PHE A 212 -7.45 1.31 -4.66
C PHE A 212 -7.54 -0.14 -5.13
N VAL A 213 -6.93 -0.48 -6.26
CA VAL A 213 -6.93 -1.86 -6.79
C VAL A 213 -6.04 -2.74 -5.93
N PRO A 214 -6.58 -3.81 -5.33
CA PRO A 214 -5.75 -4.80 -4.66
C PRO A 214 -4.71 -5.38 -5.62
N PHE A 215 -3.52 -5.72 -5.08
CA PHE A 215 -2.48 -6.30 -5.91
C PHE A 215 -2.87 -7.69 -6.43
N TYR A 216 -2.74 -7.90 -7.72
CA TYR A 216 -2.85 -9.23 -8.32
C TYR A 216 -1.94 -9.35 -9.56
N VAL A 217 -1.22 -10.45 -9.62
CA VAL A 217 -0.16 -10.72 -10.62
C VAL A 217 -0.67 -10.64 -12.07
N ARG A 218 -1.96 -10.96 -12.29
CA ARG A 218 -2.57 -10.95 -13.64
C ARG A 218 -3.10 -9.57 -14.07
N ASN A 219 -2.89 -8.53 -13.27
CA ASN A 219 -3.29 -7.17 -13.67
C ASN A 219 -2.69 -6.81 -15.03
N SER A 220 -3.51 -6.20 -15.90
CA SER A 220 -3.08 -5.81 -17.26
C SER A 220 -1.92 -4.82 -17.27
N THR A 221 -1.82 -3.99 -16.24
CA THR A 221 -0.71 -3.03 -16.07
C THR A 221 0.65 -3.72 -15.94
N LEU A 222 0.68 -4.93 -15.35
CA LEU A 222 1.90 -5.71 -15.19
C LEU A 222 2.30 -6.49 -16.46
N LYS A 223 1.59 -6.29 -17.59
CA LYS A 223 1.86 -7.02 -18.84
C LYS A 223 3.29 -6.78 -19.34
N SER A 224 3.80 -5.54 -19.22
CA SER A 224 5.16 -5.17 -19.67
C SER A 224 6.27 -5.86 -18.87
N VAL A 225 6.05 -6.10 -17.58
CA VAL A 225 7.05 -6.71 -16.67
C VAL A 225 6.85 -8.20 -16.47
N ARG A 226 5.82 -8.80 -17.06
CA ARG A 226 5.48 -10.22 -16.86
C ARG A 226 6.61 -11.18 -17.28
N GLY A 227 7.37 -10.83 -18.32
CA GLY A 227 8.55 -11.59 -18.74
C GLY A 227 9.60 -11.66 -17.64
N VAL A 228 9.92 -10.52 -17.03
CA VAL A 228 10.89 -10.39 -15.92
C VAL A 228 10.37 -11.13 -14.68
N MET A 229 9.10 -10.96 -14.32
CA MET A 229 8.48 -11.68 -13.20
C MET A 229 8.56 -13.20 -13.35
N ASN A 230 8.35 -13.72 -14.57
CA ASN A 230 8.45 -15.17 -14.83
C ASN A 230 9.89 -15.67 -14.77
N GLN A 231 10.85 -14.87 -15.21
CA GLN A 231 12.26 -15.18 -15.17
C GLN A 231 12.80 -15.22 -13.73
N HIS A 232 12.31 -14.34 -12.84
CA HIS A 232 12.72 -14.19 -11.44
C HIS A 232 11.58 -14.57 -10.47
N ARG A 233 10.96 -15.72 -10.73
CA ARG A 233 9.76 -16.17 -9.99
C ARG A 233 10.00 -16.33 -8.51
N ASN A 234 11.17 -16.82 -8.09
CA ASN A 234 11.49 -17.02 -6.68
C ASN A 234 11.55 -15.70 -5.94
N PHE A 235 12.27 -14.72 -6.47
CA PHE A 235 12.31 -13.36 -5.91
C PHE A 235 10.91 -12.76 -5.79
N VAL A 236 10.11 -12.80 -6.86
CA VAL A 236 8.74 -12.26 -6.84
C VAL A 236 7.88 -12.98 -5.80
N ASN A 237 7.96 -14.29 -5.69
CA ASN A 237 7.21 -15.05 -4.70
C ASN A 237 7.63 -14.74 -3.27
N ASN A 238 8.93 -14.57 -3.02
CA ASN A 238 9.46 -14.20 -1.70
C ASN A 238 9.01 -12.78 -1.33
N LEU A 239 9.07 -11.84 -2.28
CA LEU A 239 8.55 -10.49 -2.10
C LEU A 239 7.06 -10.48 -1.72
N LEU A 240 6.24 -11.25 -2.44
CA LEU A 240 4.79 -11.31 -2.19
C LEU A 240 4.43 -12.01 -0.88
N LYS A 241 5.29 -12.89 -0.35
CA LYS A 241 5.03 -13.63 0.89
C LYS A 241 5.58 -12.94 2.14
N GLY A 242 6.71 -12.27 2.01
CA GLY A 242 7.46 -11.74 3.14
C GLY A 242 7.37 -10.24 3.32
N ALA A 243 6.91 -9.49 2.32
CA ALA A 243 6.91 -8.05 2.41
C ALA A 243 5.62 -7.52 3.06
N SER A 244 5.76 -6.75 4.13
CA SER A 244 4.67 -5.96 4.75
C SER A 244 4.32 -4.73 3.91
N MET A 245 4.25 -4.90 2.58
CA MET A 245 3.98 -3.83 1.62
C MET A 245 2.49 -3.67 1.36
N CYS A 246 2.04 -2.44 1.22
CA CYS A 246 0.69 -2.19 0.71
C CYS A 246 0.59 -2.50 -0.80
N ASP A 247 -0.65 -2.68 -1.28
CA ASP A 247 -0.92 -3.01 -2.69
C ASP A 247 -0.27 -2.06 -3.69
N THR A 248 -0.29 -0.74 -3.41
CA THR A 248 0.31 0.27 -4.28
C THR A 248 1.83 0.18 -4.32
N ASP A 249 2.46 -0.20 -3.21
CA ASP A 249 3.91 -0.39 -3.16
C ASP A 249 4.32 -1.64 -3.93
N LEU A 250 3.58 -2.74 -3.80
CA LEU A 250 3.78 -3.94 -4.61
C LEU A 250 3.71 -3.63 -6.12
N TYR A 251 2.71 -2.83 -6.56
CA TYR A 251 2.68 -2.37 -7.95
C TYR A 251 3.91 -1.55 -8.33
N SER A 252 4.35 -0.63 -7.46
CA SER A 252 5.54 0.20 -7.72
C SER A 252 6.80 -0.64 -7.84
N VAL A 253 7.03 -1.57 -6.90
CA VAL A 253 8.19 -2.49 -6.92
C VAL A 253 8.20 -3.32 -8.19
N ILE A 254 7.10 -3.98 -8.50
CA ILE A 254 7.03 -4.86 -9.67
C ILE A 254 7.19 -4.07 -10.98
N LEU A 255 6.60 -2.87 -11.07
CA LEU A 255 6.78 -2.03 -12.26
C LEU A 255 8.21 -1.50 -12.41
N SER A 256 8.93 -1.26 -11.30
CA SER A 256 10.32 -0.83 -11.32
C SER A 256 11.28 -1.91 -11.83
N LEU A 257 10.92 -3.19 -11.76
CA LEU A 257 11.75 -4.29 -12.28
C LEU A 257 12.08 -4.15 -13.77
N ASN A 258 11.25 -3.46 -14.53
CA ASN A 258 11.51 -3.20 -15.95
C ASN A 258 12.72 -2.27 -16.18
N ASN A 259 13.05 -1.44 -15.19
CA ASN A 259 14.13 -0.44 -15.23
C ASN A 259 15.36 -0.89 -14.43
N THR A 260 15.27 -2.04 -13.76
CA THR A 260 16.35 -2.58 -12.91
C THR A 260 17.29 -3.43 -13.74
N SER A 261 18.61 -3.36 -13.47
CA SER A 261 19.59 -4.17 -14.20
C SER A 261 19.34 -5.66 -13.97
N LYS A 262 19.55 -6.45 -15.03
CA LYS A 262 19.37 -7.93 -14.94
C LYS A 262 20.33 -8.57 -13.96
N GLU A 263 21.51 -8.00 -13.81
CA GLU A 263 22.56 -8.46 -12.87
C GLU A 263 22.09 -8.29 -11.43
N PHE A 264 21.51 -7.12 -11.11
CA PHE A 264 20.98 -6.86 -9.76
C PHE A 264 19.80 -7.80 -9.43
N ILE A 265 18.86 -7.99 -10.38
CA ILE A 265 17.74 -8.90 -10.12
C ILE A 265 18.23 -10.35 -9.91
N LYS A 266 19.25 -10.78 -10.64
CA LYS A 266 19.86 -12.11 -10.45
C LYS A 266 20.50 -12.29 -9.07
N SER A 267 21.08 -11.26 -8.50
CA SER A 267 21.67 -11.31 -7.14
C SER A 267 20.63 -11.47 -6.04
N LEU A 268 19.36 -11.12 -6.33
CA LEU A 268 18.22 -11.26 -5.39
C LEU A 268 17.49 -12.62 -5.52
N ASP A 269 17.82 -13.43 -6.51
CA ASP A 269 17.13 -14.70 -6.82
C ASP A 269 17.79 -15.93 -6.14
N VAL A 270 18.63 -15.69 -5.11
CA VAL A 270 19.38 -16.72 -4.37
C VAL A 270 18.54 -17.36 -3.27
#